data_9a861387d3657b266d041fe178aa717b
#
_entry.id   9a861387d3657b266d041fe178aa717b
#
_cell.length_a   1.000
_cell.length_b   1.000
_cell.length_c   1.000
_cell.angle_alpha   90.00
_cell.angle_beta   90.00
_cell.angle_gamma   90.00
#
_symmetry.space_group_name_H-M   'P 1'
#
loop_
_entity.id
_entity.type
_entity.pdbx_description
1 polymer ?
#
loop_
_entity_poly.entity_id
_entity_poly.type
_entity_poly.pdbx_seq_one_letter_code
_entity_poly.pdbx_strand_id
1 'polypeptide(L)'
;ICGWNPDMYGVRNTPSGQAYYDSLIQLYASWGVDYIKCDDICNTNLYVQNFYSGRHEIEMLHKAILKEGRPIVLSLSPGPALIEKAWHYEKHANMWRITDDFWDRWDLLVNMFHRCELWQDHVSAGCYPDCDMLPLGMLGKGFGQERPTNFTFDEQKTMMTLWCLFGSPLMLGAEMPLLDDTTLSLLTNRKVLAMLPPDCRPRQILLETEKSGEKAAIWCAYNEKTGTGYLAFFNLEDTEKPLAVSREELENALQNVGMNNGLPAQLLASSLWDDTQLLQHPVALLVQSVPAHGCAAFQFSC
;
A
#
# COMPACT_ATOMS: atom_id res chain seq x y z
N ILE A 1 8.79 -24.50 14.01
CA ILE A 1 9.48 -24.64 12.72
C ILE A 1 8.66 -23.90 11.68
N CYS A 2 9.32 -23.10 10.88
CA CYS A 2 8.73 -22.44 9.73
C CYS A 2 8.27 -23.47 8.68
N GLY A 3 7.11 -23.24 8.04
CA GLY A 3 6.54 -24.21 7.10
C GLY A 3 7.27 -24.30 5.76
N TRP A 4 7.94 -23.22 5.35
CA TRP A 4 8.69 -23.15 4.10
C TRP A 4 10.21 -23.21 4.27
N ASN A 5 10.72 -23.12 5.50
CA ASN A 5 12.14 -23.22 5.81
C ASN A 5 12.34 -24.06 7.09
N PRO A 6 12.83 -25.32 6.98
CA PRO A 6 12.83 -26.29 8.08
C PRO A 6 13.86 -26.01 9.17
N ASP A 7 14.79 -25.08 8.97
CA ASP A 7 15.82 -24.70 9.96
C ASP A 7 15.48 -23.39 10.70
N MET A 8 14.31 -22.79 10.45
CA MET A 8 13.79 -21.65 11.19
C MET A 8 12.80 -22.08 12.28
N TYR A 9 12.99 -21.55 13.48
CA TYR A 9 12.19 -21.87 14.66
C TYR A 9 11.57 -20.61 15.26
N GLY A 10 10.32 -20.74 15.73
CA GLY A 10 9.67 -19.72 16.52
C GLY A 10 10.20 -19.66 17.97
N VAL A 11 10.01 -18.53 18.63
CA VAL A 11 10.42 -18.31 20.03
C VAL A 11 9.23 -18.55 20.95
N ARG A 12 9.40 -19.41 21.94
CA ARG A 12 8.33 -19.75 22.91
C ARG A 12 7.97 -18.54 23.76
N ASN A 13 6.69 -18.37 24.02
CA ASN A 13 6.16 -17.34 24.93
C ASN A 13 6.46 -17.70 26.40
N THR A 14 7.69 -17.43 26.82
CA THR A 14 8.20 -17.67 28.17
C THR A 14 9.08 -16.49 28.60
N PRO A 15 9.37 -16.34 29.91
CA PRO A 15 10.36 -15.34 30.36
C PRO A 15 11.70 -15.42 29.66
N SER A 16 12.18 -16.64 29.35
CA SER A 16 13.43 -16.86 28.61
C SER A 16 13.30 -16.43 27.15
N GLY A 17 12.14 -16.67 26.52
CA GLY A 17 11.84 -16.18 25.15
C GLY A 17 11.83 -14.66 25.10
N GLN A 18 11.21 -14.00 26.07
CA GLN A 18 11.27 -12.54 26.17
C GLN A 18 12.71 -12.04 26.35
N ALA A 19 13.49 -12.67 27.24
CA ALA A 19 14.89 -12.29 27.47
C ALA A 19 15.76 -12.47 26.20
N TYR A 20 15.45 -13.46 25.36
CA TYR A 20 16.10 -13.64 24.06
C TYR A 20 15.82 -12.45 23.14
N TYR A 21 14.55 -12.06 22.96
CA TYR A 21 14.21 -10.89 22.14
C TYR A 21 14.75 -9.58 22.73
N ASP A 22 14.75 -9.43 24.06
CA ASP A 22 15.37 -8.28 24.72
C ASP A 22 16.85 -8.15 24.33
N SER A 23 17.60 -9.27 24.39
CA SER A 23 19.04 -9.28 24.04
C SER A 23 19.28 -9.01 22.54
N LEU A 24 18.40 -9.51 21.68
CA LEU A 24 18.48 -9.33 20.23
C LEU A 24 18.23 -7.85 19.86
N ILE A 25 17.18 -7.24 20.40
CA ILE A 25 16.87 -5.84 20.16
C ILE A 25 17.96 -4.93 20.73
N GLN A 26 18.49 -5.22 21.92
CA GLN A 26 19.63 -4.51 22.49
C GLN A 26 20.86 -4.55 21.56
N LEU A 27 21.17 -5.71 20.97
CA LEU A 27 22.26 -5.85 20.00
C LEU A 27 22.00 -5.00 18.76
N TYR A 28 20.80 -5.05 18.18
CA TYR A 28 20.46 -4.26 17.00
C TYR A 28 20.48 -2.76 17.29
N ALA A 29 19.97 -2.34 18.43
CA ALA A 29 20.05 -0.95 18.87
C ALA A 29 21.49 -0.47 19.02
N SER A 30 22.41 -1.31 19.55
CA SER A 30 23.83 -1.02 19.65
C SER A 30 24.53 -0.83 18.29
N TRP A 31 23.99 -1.46 17.24
CA TRP A 31 24.43 -1.29 15.85
C TRP A 31 23.81 -0.08 15.15
N GLY A 32 22.87 0.62 15.80
CA GLY A 32 22.17 1.77 15.23
C GLY A 32 21.03 1.40 14.29
N VAL A 33 20.47 0.19 14.40
CA VAL A 33 19.33 -0.26 13.59
C VAL A 33 18.07 0.53 13.96
N ASP A 34 17.38 1.08 12.96
CA ASP A 34 16.15 1.86 13.09
C ASP A 34 14.90 1.17 12.49
N TYR A 35 15.10 0.10 11.73
CA TYR A 35 14.04 -0.63 11.04
C TYR A 35 14.33 -2.13 11.04
N ILE A 36 13.33 -2.92 11.41
CA ILE A 36 13.39 -4.39 11.41
C ILE A 36 12.20 -4.92 10.63
N LYS A 37 12.45 -5.70 9.57
CA LYS A 37 11.45 -6.56 8.95
C LYS A 37 11.58 -7.94 9.55
N CYS A 38 10.52 -8.42 10.19
CA CYS A 38 10.46 -9.76 10.77
C CYS A 38 9.52 -10.62 9.95
N ASP A 39 10.08 -11.69 9.40
CA ASP A 39 9.35 -12.63 8.57
C ASP A 39 8.73 -13.77 9.39
N ASP A 40 7.76 -14.47 8.79
CA ASP A 40 7.04 -15.65 9.30
C ASP A 40 6.24 -15.44 10.61
N ILE A 41 5.88 -14.20 10.94
CA ILE A 41 5.08 -13.88 12.14
C ILE A 41 3.81 -13.06 11.89
N CYS A 42 3.64 -12.46 10.70
CA CYS A 42 2.46 -11.63 10.41
C CYS A 42 1.22 -12.48 10.17
N ASN A 43 1.31 -13.46 9.29
CA ASN A 43 0.27 -14.44 9.01
C ASN A 43 0.89 -15.83 8.99
N THR A 44 0.23 -16.75 9.66
CA THR A 44 0.72 -18.11 9.86
C THR A 44 -0.24 -19.12 9.27
N ASN A 45 -0.76 -18.88 8.06
CA ASN A 45 -1.57 -19.84 7.30
C ASN A 45 -0.93 -21.22 7.15
N LEU A 46 0.35 -21.32 7.44
CA LEU A 46 1.12 -22.56 7.51
C LEU A 46 0.68 -23.49 8.66
N TYR A 47 -0.02 -22.94 9.67
CA TYR A 47 -0.49 -23.68 10.83
C TYR A 47 -2.02 -23.77 10.80
N VAL A 48 -2.54 -24.81 10.18
CA VAL A 48 -3.99 -25.04 9.99
C VAL A 48 -4.80 -24.94 11.30
N GLN A 49 -4.16 -25.16 12.44
CA GLN A 49 -4.80 -25.13 13.76
C GLN A 49 -4.69 -23.76 14.47
N ASN A 50 -3.87 -22.86 13.99
CA ASN A 50 -3.66 -21.54 14.58
C ASN A 50 -3.12 -20.54 13.55
N PHE A 51 -4.00 -19.92 12.81
CA PHE A 51 -3.66 -18.92 11.78
C PHE A 51 -2.94 -17.68 12.29
N TYR A 52 -2.85 -17.50 13.61
CA TYR A 52 -2.19 -16.36 14.24
C TYR A 52 -1.19 -16.80 15.31
N SER A 53 -0.39 -17.82 15.01
CA SER A 53 0.59 -18.38 15.94
C SER A 53 1.72 -17.40 16.29
N GLY A 54 2.09 -16.48 15.40
CA GLY A 54 3.11 -15.45 15.61
C GLY A 54 2.72 -14.34 16.60
N ARG A 55 1.47 -14.27 17.06
CA ARG A 55 0.96 -13.23 17.96
C ARG A 55 1.89 -12.94 19.14
N HIS A 56 2.35 -13.97 19.83
CA HIS A 56 3.18 -13.79 21.03
C HIS A 56 4.58 -13.29 20.71
N GLU A 57 5.11 -13.63 19.53
CA GLU A 57 6.41 -13.16 19.08
C GLU A 57 6.35 -11.68 18.73
N ILE A 58 5.26 -11.24 18.06
CA ILE A 58 4.99 -9.83 17.80
C ILE A 58 4.93 -9.04 19.14
N GLU A 59 4.21 -9.56 20.13
CA GLU A 59 4.12 -8.93 21.45
C GLU A 59 5.47 -8.85 22.17
N MET A 60 6.28 -9.91 22.09
CA MET A 60 7.62 -9.97 22.71
C MET A 60 8.61 -9.03 22.04
N LEU A 61 8.61 -8.96 20.70
CA LEU A 61 9.43 -8.01 19.93
C LEU A 61 9.06 -6.56 20.27
N HIS A 62 7.78 -6.24 20.29
CA HIS A 62 7.30 -4.90 20.66
C HIS A 62 7.75 -4.52 22.08
N LYS A 63 7.60 -5.41 23.07
CA LYS A 63 8.05 -5.18 24.43
C LYS A 63 9.57 -4.95 24.52
N ALA A 64 10.35 -5.71 23.75
CA ALA A 64 11.79 -5.56 23.69
C ALA A 64 12.21 -4.20 23.10
N ILE A 65 11.53 -3.74 22.04
CA ILE A 65 11.75 -2.41 21.43
C ILE A 65 11.42 -1.30 22.43
N LEU A 66 10.27 -1.39 23.11
CA LEU A 66 9.88 -0.40 24.13
C LEU A 66 10.86 -0.36 25.30
N LYS A 67 11.35 -1.52 25.74
CA LYS A 67 12.31 -1.64 26.85
C LYS A 67 13.66 -1.01 26.51
N GLU A 68 14.13 -1.19 25.26
CA GLU A 68 15.38 -0.60 24.80
C GLU A 68 15.31 0.93 24.65
N GLY A 69 14.10 1.46 24.32
CA GLY A 69 13.84 2.90 24.22
C GLY A 69 14.34 3.55 22.92
N ARG A 70 14.99 2.81 22.00
CA ARG A 70 15.30 3.30 20.66
C ARG A 70 14.05 3.21 19.78
N PRO A 71 13.71 4.26 18.98
CA PRO A 71 12.58 4.22 18.05
C PRO A 71 12.90 3.33 16.85
N ILE A 72 12.61 2.03 16.97
CA ILE A 72 12.79 1.03 15.91
C ILE A 72 11.43 0.74 15.27
N VAL A 73 11.34 0.90 13.95
CA VAL A 73 10.16 0.51 13.16
C VAL A 73 10.11 -1.01 13.06
N LEU A 74 8.97 -1.61 13.43
CA LEU A 74 8.73 -3.04 13.28
C LEU A 74 7.78 -3.30 12.11
N SER A 75 8.29 -4.00 11.09
CA SER A 75 7.57 -4.47 9.91
C SER A 75 7.37 -5.98 9.97
N LEU A 76 6.16 -6.44 9.68
CA LEU A 76 5.77 -7.84 9.77
C LEU A 76 5.47 -8.44 8.40
N SER A 77 6.00 -9.64 8.13
CA SER A 77 5.68 -10.45 6.94
C SER A 77 5.65 -11.95 7.29
N PRO A 78 5.26 -12.86 6.35
CA PRO A 78 4.51 -12.57 5.13
C PRO A 78 3.05 -12.21 5.43
N GLY A 79 2.33 -11.78 4.37
CA GLY A 79 0.87 -11.62 4.41
C GLY A 79 0.12 -12.85 3.90
N PRO A 80 -1.16 -12.67 3.61
CA PRO A 80 -1.95 -11.48 3.96
C PRO A 80 -2.27 -11.41 5.46
N ALA A 81 -2.06 -10.24 6.05
CA ALA A 81 -2.45 -9.98 7.43
C ALA A 81 -3.96 -10.21 7.63
N LEU A 82 -4.35 -10.66 8.81
CA LEU A 82 -5.73 -10.95 9.16
C LEU A 82 -6.45 -9.67 9.57
N ILE A 83 -7.46 -9.24 8.80
CA ILE A 83 -8.19 -7.99 9.07
C ILE A 83 -8.83 -7.96 10.46
N GLU A 84 -9.35 -9.09 10.95
CA GLU A 84 -9.92 -9.20 12.29
C GLU A 84 -8.87 -9.07 13.41
N LYS A 85 -7.59 -9.00 13.07
CA LYS A 85 -6.47 -8.75 13.98
C LYS A 85 -5.84 -7.37 13.79
N ALA A 86 -6.44 -6.49 12.99
CA ALA A 86 -5.93 -5.14 12.74
C ALA A 86 -5.55 -4.41 14.03
N TRP A 87 -6.44 -4.43 15.04
CA TRP A 87 -6.21 -3.84 16.35
C TRP A 87 -4.92 -4.31 17.04
N HIS A 88 -4.48 -5.54 16.77
CA HIS A 88 -3.27 -6.11 17.36
C HIS A 88 -2.02 -5.65 16.61
N TYR A 89 -2.08 -5.60 15.28
CA TYR A 89 -1.00 -5.03 14.46
C TYR A 89 -0.78 -3.55 14.78
N GLU A 90 -1.86 -2.75 14.80
CA GLU A 90 -1.82 -1.32 15.16
C GLU A 90 -1.19 -1.06 16.53
N LYS A 91 -1.41 -1.96 17.48
CA LYS A 91 -0.87 -1.84 18.83
C LYS A 91 0.60 -2.23 18.94
N HIS A 92 1.06 -3.18 18.14
CA HIS A 92 2.34 -3.86 18.37
C HIS A 92 3.34 -3.76 17.23
N ALA A 93 2.94 -3.23 16.07
CA ALA A 93 3.81 -3.07 14.90
C ALA A 93 3.56 -1.73 14.22
N ASN A 94 4.41 -1.37 13.25
CA ASN A 94 4.27 -0.16 12.44
C ASN A 94 3.87 -0.48 11.01
N MET A 95 4.26 -1.65 10.51
CA MET A 95 3.94 -2.13 9.18
C MET A 95 3.55 -3.60 9.24
N TRP A 96 2.63 -4.00 8.36
CA TRP A 96 2.24 -5.41 8.19
C TRP A 96 1.77 -5.67 6.76
N ARG A 97 2.26 -6.76 6.20
CA ARG A 97 1.95 -7.16 4.83
C ARG A 97 0.47 -7.55 4.69
N ILE A 98 -0.25 -6.86 3.79
CA ILE A 98 -1.66 -7.18 3.48
C ILE A 98 -1.80 -8.17 2.32
N THR A 99 -0.69 -8.63 1.77
CA THR A 99 -0.60 -9.60 0.68
C THR A 99 0.53 -10.62 0.93
N ASP A 100 0.52 -11.73 0.22
CA ASP A 100 1.71 -12.56 0.01
C ASP A 100 2.74 -11.80 -0.82
N ASP A 101 3.84 -12.46 -1.23
CA ASP A 101 4.86 -11.83 -2.07
C ASP A 101 4.23 -11.27 -3.34
N PHE A 102 4.34 -9.96 -3.49
CA PHE A 102 3.81 -9.24 -4.63
C PHE A 102 4.84 -9.20 -5.76
N TRP A 103 4.50 -9.84 -6.87
CA TRP A 103 5.32 -9.85 -8.08
C TRP A 103 4.62 -9.12 -9.22
N ASP A 104 5.35 -8.87 -10.31
CA ASP A 104 4.93 -8.15 -11.51
C ASP A 104 3.95 -8.97 -12.37
N ARG A 105 2.76 -9.21 -11.81
CA ARG A 105 1.63 -9.90 -12.41
C ARG A 105 0.37 -9.05 -12.28
N TRP A 106 -0.34 -8.88 -13.38
CA TRP A 106 -1.55 -8.06 -13.42
C TRP A 106 -2.66 -8.55 -12.48
N ASP A 107 -2.88 -9.86 -12.40
CA ASP A 107 -3.88 -10.44 -11.50
C ASP A 107 -3.61 -10.14 -10.01
N LEU A 108 -2.34 -10.06 -9.61
CA LEU A 108 -1.97 -9.65 -8.25
C LEU A 108 -2.26 -8.18 -8.02
N LEU A 109 -2.02 -7.33 -9.02
CA LEU A 109 -2.32 -5.90 -8.94
C LEU A 109 -3.84 -5.66 -8.88
N VAL A 110 -4.64 -6.36 -9.67
CA VAL A 110 -6.11 -6.30 -9.58
C VAL A 110 -6.61 -6.74 -8.21
N ASN A 111 -6.05 -7.82 -7.66
CA ASN A 111 -6.41 -8.29 -6.31
C ASN A 111 -6.03 -7.27 -5.22
N MET A 112 -4.99 -6.45 -5.44
CA MET A 112 -4.56 -5.44 -4.47
C MET A 112 -5.61 -4.36 -4.23
N PHE A 113 -6.43 -4.00 -5.21
CA PHE A 113 -7.53 -3.06 -5.01
C PHE A 113 -8.51 -3.54 -3.93
N HIS A 114 -8.84 -4.82 -3.94
CA HIS A 114 -9.69 -5.40 -2.90
C HIS A 114 -9.01 -5.44 -1.54
N ARG A 115 -7.71 -5.74 -1.49
CA ARG A 115 -6.94 -5.72 -0.23
C ARG A 115 -6.85 -4.31 0.35
N CYS A 116 -6.56 -3.32 -0.48
CA CYS A 116 -6.55 -1.91 -0.07
C CYS A 116 -7.94 -1.46 0.46
N GLU A 117 -9.03 -1.90 -0.18
CA GLU A 117 -10.38 -1.63 0.31
C GLU A 117 -10.58 -2.14 1.74
N LEU A 118 -10.19 -3.37 2.02
CA LEU A 118 -10.31 -3.97 3.36
C LEU A 118 -9.51 -3.21 4.43
N TRP A 119 -8.38 -2.63 4.06
CA TRP A 119 -7.44 -2.02 5.00
C TRP A 119 -7.45 -0.49 5.01
N GLN A 120 -8.26 0.18 4.18
CA GLN A 120 -8.27 1.64 4.02
C GLN A 120 -8.53 2.42 5.32
N ASP A 121 -9.28 1.86 6.26
CA ASP A 121 -9.59 2.49 7.55
C ASP A 121 -8.48 2.30 8.60
N HIS A 122 -7.43 1.53 8.28
CA HIS A 122 -6.32 1.19 9.17
C HIS A 122 -5.01 1.92 8.81
N VAL A 123 -5.05 2.83 7.83
CA VAL A 123 -3.91 3.67 7.45
C VAL A 123 -3.87 4.91 8.33
N SER A 124 -2.80 5.07 9.10
CA SER A 124 -2.59 6.24 9.95
C SER A 124 -1.11 6.42 10.28
N ALA A 125 -0.76 7.53 10.94
CA ALA A 125 0.62 7.79 11.36
C ALA A 125 1.13 6.67 12.28
N GLY A 126 2.18 5.98 11.86
CA GLY A 126 2.76 4.85 12.59
C GLY A 126 2.10 3.49 12.35
N CYS A 127 1.04 3.44 11.53
CA CYS A 127 0.29 2.24 11.17
C CYS A 127 0.15 2.17 9.65
N TYR A 128 0.93 1.30 9.03
CA TYR A 128 1.05 1.21 7.57
C TYR A 128 0.76 -0.21 7.08
N PRO A 129 -0.47 -0.50 6.64
CA PRO A 129 -0.74 -1.70 5.86
C PRO A 129 0.12 -1.69 4.58
N ASP A 130 0.91 -2.75 4.37
CA ASP A 130 1.98 -2.80 3.38
C ASP A 130 1.57 -3.64 2.18
N CYS A 131 1.49 -3.00 1.00
CA CYS A 131 1.19 -3.66 -0.27
C CYS A 131 2.39 -4.43 -0.85
N ASP A 132 3.49 -4.52 -0.10
CA ASP A 132 4.76 -5.16 -0.49
C ASP A 132 5.60 -4.34 -1.49
N MET A 133 6.61 -4.97 -2.04
CA MET A 133 7.60 -4.35 -2.90
C MET A 133 7.02 -3.80 -4.21
N LEU A 134 7.75 -2.86 -4.79
CA LEU A 134 7.55 -2.34 -6.14
C LEU A 134 8.45 -3.11 -7.11
N PRO A 135 7.97 -4.14 -7.83
CA PRO A 135 8.78 -4.91 -8.77
C PRO A 135 8.94 -4.17 -10.10
N LEU A 136 9.74 -3.10 -10.09
CA LEU A 136 9.98 -2.18 -11.20
C LEU A 136 11.43 -2.29 -11.71
N GLY A 137 11.69 -1.84 -12.94
CA GLY A 137 13.04 -1.87 -13.54
C GLY A 137 13.56 -3.29 -13.73
N MET A 138 14.86 -3.52 -13.41
CA MET A 138 15.50 -4.84 -13.51
C MET A 138 15.31 -5.65 -12.26
N LEU A 139 14.82 -6.87 -12.40
CA LEU A 139 14.48 -7.81 -11.33
C LEU A 139 15.35 -9.08 -11.40
N GLY A 140 15.36 -9.85 -10.33
CA GLY A 140 15.90 -11.21 -10.31
C GLY A 140 17.40 -11.32 -10.10
N LYS A 141 18.15 -10.21 -9.99
CA LYS A 141 19.59 -10.26 -9.72
C LYS A 141 19.86 -10.87 -8.34
N GLY A 142 20.57 -11.99 -8.33
CA GLY A 142 20.82 -12.77 -7.12
C GLY A 142 19.66 -13.67 -6.67
N PHE A 143 18.50 -13.60 -7.33
CA PHE A 143 17.36 -14.45 -7.05
C PHE A 143 16.55 -14.72 -8.33
N GLY A 144 16.72 -15.90 -8.92
CA GLY A 144 16.06 -16.30 -10.15
C GLY A 144 16.78 -15.78 -11.41
N GLN A 145 16.01 -15.52 -12.45
CA GLN A 145 16.51 -15.02 -13.73
C GLN A 145 16.45 -13.48 -13.76
N GLU A 146 17.57 -12.86 -14.11
CA GLU A 146 17.64 -11.41 -14.33
C GLU A 146 16.79 -11.03 -15.55
N ARG A 147 15.86 -10.09 -15.38
CA ARG A 147 14.93 -9.64 -16.40
C ARG A 147 14.34 -8.27 -16.07
N PRO A 148 13.82 -7.51 -17.04
CA PRO A 148 12.99 -6.36 -16.75
C PRO A 148 11.66 -6.78 -16.11
N THR A 149 10.98 -5.82 -15.48
CA THR A 149 9.60 -6.02 -15.01
C THR A 149 8.67 -6.43 -16.15
N ASN A 150 7.71 -7.31 -15.86
CA ASN A 150 6.67 -7.69 -16.82
C ASN A 150 5.55 -6.64 -16.92
N PHE A 151 5.44 -5.74 -15.95
CA PHE A 151 4.43 -4.69 -16.03
C PHE A 151 4.68 -3.75 -17.19
N THR A 152 3.63 -3.49 -17.98
CA THR A 152 3.60 -2.39 -18.93
C THR A 152 3.78 -1.05 -18.21
N PHE A 153 4.07 0.01 -18.94
CA PHE A 153 4.24 1.33 -18.33
C PHE A 153 2.94 1.82 -17.67
N ASP A 154 1.79 1.53 -18.26
CA ASP A 154 0.50 1.89 -17.68
C ASP A 154 0.18 1.10 -16.41
N GLU A 155 0.51 -0.19 -16.36
CA GLU A 155 0.41 -1.00 -15.14
C GLU A 155 1.35 -0.50 -14.03
N GLN A 156 2.57 -0.07 -14.38
CA GLN A 156 3.50 0.54 -13.42
C GLN A 156 2.93 1.84 -12.84
N LYS A 157 2.32 2.71 -13.66
CA LYS A 157 1.62 3.92 -13.21
C LYS A 157 0.43 3.59 -12.31
N THR A 158 -0.35 2.58 -12.69
CA THR A 158 -1.49 2.08 -11.89
C THR A 158 -1.03 1.62 -10.53
N MET A 159 0.02 0.81 -10.44
CA MET A 159 0.59 0.36 -9.18
C MET A 159 1.08 1.53 -8.33
N MET A 160 1.92 2.42 -8.88
CA MET A 160 2.44 3.57 -8.14
C MET A 160 1.33 4.50 -7.63
N THR A 161 0.30 4.71 -8.45
CA THR A 161 -0.86 5.52 -8.05
C THR A 161 -1.61 4.89 -6.89
N LEU A 162 -1.89 3.59 -6.97
CA LEU A 162 -2.61 2.87 -5.91
C LEU A 162 -1.80 2.87 -4.59
N TRP A 163 -0.49 2.51 -4.63
CA TRP A 163 0.35 2.49 -3.42
C TRP A 163 0.43 3.87 -2.75
N CYS A 164 0.66 4.93 -3.54
CA CYS A 164 0.77 6.27 -3.01
C CYS A 164 -0.57 6.80 -2.47
N LEU A 165 -1.67 6.56 -3.18
CA LEU A 165 -2.99 7.03 -2.78
C LEU A 165 -3.51 6.28 -1.56
N PHE A 166 -3.28 4.96 -1.49
CA PHE A 166 -3.63 4.14 -0.33
C PHE A 166 -2.73 4.46 0.88
N GLY A 167 -1.52 4.95 0.67
CA GLY A 167 -0.54 5.25 1.72
C GLY A 167 0.31 4.04 2.14
N SER A 168 0.48 3.06 1.24
CA SER A 168 1.41 1.96 1.45
C SER A 168 2.85 2.46 1.48
N PRO A 169 3.72 1.93 2.34
CA PRO A 169 5.15 2.16 2.24
C PRO A 169 5.69 1.76 0.86
N LEU A 170 6.64 2.52 0.35
CA LEU A 170 7.29 2.24 -0.93
C LEU A 170 8.62 1.52 -0.71
N MET A 171 8.64 0.22 -0.98
CA MET A 171 9.82 -0.64 -0.88
C MET A 171 10.23 -1.10 -2.28
N LEU A 172 11.27 -0.51 -2.85
CA LEU A 172 11.70 -0.83 -4.20
C LEU A 172 12.31 -2.24 -4.28
N GLY A 173 11.73 -3.09 -5.12
CA GLY A 173 12.17 -4.46 -5.39
C GLY A 173 13.00 -4.58 -6.68
N ALA A 174 13.84 -3.59 -6.99
CA ALA A 174 14.64 -3.56 -8.22
C ALA A 174 16.13 -3.43 -7.94
N GLU A 175 16.96 -3.75 -8.95
CA GLU A 175 18.39 -3.46 -8.95
C GLU A 175 18.61 -1.95 -9.18
N MET A 176 18.78 -1.18 -8.11
CA MET A 176 18.86 0.29 -8.18
C MET A 176 19.94 0.84 -9.11
N PRO A 177 21.16 0.26 -9.19
CA PRO A 177 22.17 0.74 -10.14
C PRO A 177 21.80 0.55 -11.64
N LEU A 178 20.77 -0.24 -11.92
CA LEU A 178 20.30 -0.52 -13.29
C LEU A 178 18.96 0.16 -13.63
N LEU A 179 18.51 1.11 -12.79
CA LEU A 179 17.29 1.86 -13.09
C LEU A 179 17.48 2.73 -14.34
N ASP A 180 16.56 2.60 -15.28
CA ASP A 180 16.47 3.49 -16.44
C ASP A 180 15.76 4.82 -16.08
N ASP A 181 15.90 5.81 -16.95
CA ASP A 181 15.32 7.15 -16.73
C ASP A 181 13.79 7.12 -16.61
N THR A 182 13.14 6.20 -17.30
CA THR A 182 11.67 6.06 -17.26
C THR A 182 11.23 5.56 -15.89
N THR A 183 11.82 4.49 -15.40
CA THR A 183 11.56 3.95 -14.06
C THR A 183 11.91 4.98 -12.99
N LEU A 184 13.05 5.67 -13.12
CA LEU A 184 13.45 6.71 -12.19
C LEU A 184 12.45 7.88 -12.16
N SER A 185 11.97 8.35 -13.32
CA SER A 185 10.97 9.42 -13.41
C SER A 185 9.65 9.05 -12.75
N LEU A 186 9.23 7.78 -12.91
CA LEU A 186 8.02 7.25 -12.26
C LEU A 186 8.17 7.22 -10.74
N LEU A 187 9.29 6.70 -10.23
CA LEU A 187 9.59 6.59 -8.79
C LEU A 187 9.80 7.95 -8.11
N THR A 188 10.23 8.97 -8.85
CA THR A 188 10.51 10.31 -8.32
C THR A 188 9.45 11.36 -8.65
N ASN A 189 8.29 10.96 -9.16
CA ASN A 189 7.19 11.88 -9.46
C ASN A 189 6.64 12.50 -8.17
N ARG A 190 7.03 13.73 -7.91
CA ARG A 190 6.68 14.46 -6.67
C ARG A 190 5.17 14.68 -6.51
N LYS A 191 4.41 14.80 -7.61
CA LYS A 191 2.96 14.98 -7.55
C LYS A 191 2.29 13.70 -7.02
N VAL A 192 2.73 12.53 -7.49
CA VAL A 192 2.24 11.23 -7.03
C VAL A 192 2.69 10.94 -5.60
N LEU A 193 3.96 11.17 -5.28
CA LEU A 193 4.51 11.00 -3.94
C LEU A 193 3.85 11.90 -2.89
N ALA A 194 3.25 13.02 -3.30
CA ALA A 194 2.54 13.92 -2.39
C ALA A 194 1.26 13.30 -1.77
N MET A 195 0.79 12.15 -2.28
CA MET A 195 -0.32 11.39 -1.68
C MET A 195 0.09 10.54 -0.47
N LEU A 196 1.40 10.26 -0.28
CA LEU A 196 1.93 9.37 0.77
C LEU A 196 1.86 9.87 2.23
N PRO A 197 1.85 11.18 2.57
CA PRO A 197 1.84 11.60 3.96
C PRO A 197 0.68 10.97 4.75
N PRO A 198 0.90 10.61 6.02
CA PRO A 198 -0.10 9.91 6.85
C PRO A 198 -1.35 10.75 7.15
N ASP A 199 -1.31 12.04 6.82
CA ASP A 199 -2.46 12.95 6.90
C ASP A 199 -3.36 12.87 5.64
N CYS A 200 -2.94 12.13 4.63
CA CYS A 200 -3.71 11.86 3.42
C CYS A 200 -4.49 10.56 3.62
N ARG A 201 -5.80 10.66 3.80
CA ARG A 201 -6.68 9.52 4.10
C ARG A 201 -7.34 8.99 2.83
N PRO A 202 -7.14 7.71 2.50
CA PRO A 202 -7.72 7.10 1.30
C PRO A 202 -9.17 6.66 1.49
N ARG A 203 -9.91 6.62 0.38
CA ARG A 203 -11.24 6.00 0.31
C ARG A 203 -11.51 5.45 -1.08
N GLN A 204 -11.92 4.17 -1.15
CA GLN A 204 -12.46 3.60 -2.36
C GLN A 204 -13.91 4.06 -2.56
N ILE A 205 -14.21 4.56 -3.76
CA ILE A 205 -15.55 4.98 -4.16
C ILE A 205 -16.25 3.84 -4.90
N LEU A 206 -15.53 3.20 -5.82
CA LEU A 206 -16.03 2.14 -6.67
C LEU A 206 -15.00 1.04 -6.84
N LEU A 207 -15.43 -0.21 -6.79
CA LEU A 207 -14.71 -1.36 -7.32
C LEU A 207 -15.70 -2.25 -8.06
N GLU A 208 -15.59 -2.28 -9.39
CA GLU A 208 -16.32 -3.19 -10.26
C GLU A 208 -15.39 -4.33 -10.68
N THR A 209 -15.87 -5.55 -10.53
CA THR A 209 -15.14 -6.79 -10.83
C THR A 209 -15.85 -7.56 -11.93
N GLU A 210 -15.32 -8.72 -12.32
CA GLU A 210 -15.91 -9.60 -13.36
C GLU A 210 -17.41 -9.90 -13.20
N LYS A 211 -17.95 -9.80 -11.99
CA LYS A 211 -19.38 -10.06 -11.73
C LYS A 211 -20.29 -8.93 -12.21
N SER A 212 -19.79 -7.71 -12.33
CA SER A 212 -20.57 -6.56 -12.81
C SER A 212 -20.46 -6.32 -14.32
N GLY A 213 -19.55 -7.02 -15.00
CA GLY A 213 -19.36 -6.94 -16.46
C GLY A 213 -18.44 -5.82 -16.93
N GLU A 214 -18.07 -4.88 -16.08
CA GLU A 214 -17.04 -3.86 -16.32
C GLU A 214 -16.03 -3.88 -15.17
N LYS A 215 -14.74 -3.78 -15.49
CA LYS A 215 -13.68 -3.80 -14.49
C LYS A 215 -13.09 -2.42 -14.33
N ALA A 216 -13.40 -1.75 -13.23
CA ALA A 216 -12.88 -0.42 -12.91
C ALA A 216 -12.76 -0.23 -11.39
N ALA A 217 -11.84 0.62 -10.98
CA ALA A 217 -11.77 1.11 -9.60
C ALA A 217 -11.67 2.63 -9.59
N ILE A 218 -12.32 3.27 -8.62
CA ILE A 218 -12.25 4.71 -8.40
C ILE A 218 -11.93 4.93 -6.94
N TRP A 219 -10.91 5.74 -6.70
CA TRP A 219 -10.41 6.05 -5.37
C TRP A 219 -10.26 7.55 -5.20
N CYS A 220 -10.47 8.03 -3.98
CA CYS A 220 -10.10 9.39 -3.59
C CYS A 220 -9.23 9.35 -2.34
N ALA A 221 -8.57 10.47 -2.07
CA ALA A 221 -7.92 10.73 -0.79
C ALA A 221 -8.03 12.21 -0.46
N TYR A 222 -7.96 12.53 0.82
CA TYR A 222 -7.98 13.91 1.31
C TYR A 222 -6.87 14.16 2.32
N ASN A 223 -6.09 15.20 2.07
CA ASN A 223 -5.08 15.67 2.99
C ASN A 223 -5.64 16.86 3.78
N GLU A 224 -6.00 16.62 5.02
CA GLU A 224 -6.62 17.62 5.91
C GLU A 224 -5.70 18.82 6.19
N LYS A 225 -4.37 18.60 6.26
CA LYS A 225 -3.42 19.69 6.55
C LYS A 225 -3.26 20.67 5.41
N THR A 226 -3.35 20.20 4.18
CA THR A 226 -3.14 21.03 2.98
C THR A 226 -4.45 21.44 2.30
N GLY A 227 -5.58 20.83 2.67
CA GLY A 227 -6.86 21.01 1.97
C GLY A 227 -6.84 20.44 0.55
N THR A 228 -5.98 19.45 0.28
CA THR A 228 -5.81 18.87 -1.06
C THR A 228 -6.61 17.59 -1.19
N GLY A 229 -7.49 17.54 -2.18
CA GLY A 229 -8.19 16.34 -2.61
C GLY A 229 -7.45 15.65 -3.75
N TYR A 230 -7.52 14.33 -3.78
CA TYR A 230 -7.01 13.47 -4.85
C TYR A 230 -8.13 12.58 -5.36
N LEU A 231 -8.13 12.32 -6.67
CA LEU A 231 -9.07 11.41 -7.32
C LEU A 231 -8.33 10.60 -8.37
N ALA A 232 -8.50 9.29 -8.32
CA ALA A 232 -7.87 8.38 -9.29
C ALA A 232 -8.90 7.42 -9.87
N PHE A 233 -8.85 7.28 -11.19
CA PHE A 233 -9.61 6.34 -11.99
C PHE A 233 -8.66 5.26 -12.48
N PHE A 234 -9.04 4.01 -12.32
CA PHE A 234 -8.27 2.85 -12.74
C PHE A 234 -9.12 2.00 -13.68
N ASN A 235 -8.62 1.81 -14.89
CA ASN A 235 -9.21 0.92 -15.88
C ASN A 235 -8.61 -0.48 -15.71
N LEU A 236 -9.41 -1.43 -15.28
CA LEU A 236 -8.98 -2.81 -15.07
C LEU A 236 -9.31 -3.74 -16.25
N GLU A 237 -9.76 -3.17 -17.38
CA GLU A 237 -10.07 -3.85 -18.64
C GLU A 237 -8.86 -3.92 -19.56
N ASP A 238 -8.92 -4.87 -20.52
CA ASP A 238 -7.93 -5.04 -21.60
C ASP A 238 -8.09 -4.01 -22.74
N THR A 239 -9.05 -3.11 -22.65
CA THR A 239 -9.34 -2.08 -23.65
C THR A 239 -9.46 -0.69 -23.00
N GLU A 240 -9.07 0.33 -23.76
CA GLU A 240 -9.24 1.72 -23.36
C GLU A 240 -10.73 2.09 -23.22
N LYS A 241 -11.08 2.85 -22.20
CA LYS A 241 -12.45 3.33 -21.98
C LYS A 241 -12.53 4.65 -21.20
N PRO A 242 -13.63 5.41 -21.33
CA PRO A 242 -13.91 6.53 -20.42
C PRO A 242 -14.34 6.02 -19.04
N LEU A 243 -13.99 6.75 -17.99
CA LEU A 243 -14.44 6.50 -16.62
C LEU A 243 -15.00 7.78 -16.00
N ALA A 244 -16.02 7.65 -15.16
CA ALA A 244 -16.68 8.78 -14.53
C ALA A 244 -17.07 8.45 -13.08
N VAL A 245 -17.19 9.49 -12.25
CA VAL A 245 -17.76 9.44 -10.90
C VAL A 245 -18.72 10.62 -10.72
N SER A 246 -19.82 10.43 -10.03
CA SER A 246 -20.72 11.52 -9.71
C SER A 246 -20.08 12.47 -8.68
N ARG A 247 -20.46 13.75 -8.72
CA ARG A 247 -20.01 14.72 -7.73
C ARG A 247 -20.43 14.33 -6.32
N GLU A 248 -21.66 13.81 -6.18
CA GLU A 248 -22.21 13.37 -4.90
C GLU A 248 -21.41 12.22 -4.30
N GLU A 249 -21.07 11.20 -5.08
CA GLU A 249 -20.22 10.07 -4.63
C GLU A 249 -18.85 10.54 -4.18
N LEU A 250 -18.20 11.42 -4.97
CA LEU A 250 -16.88 11.96 -4.61
C LEU A 250 -16.97 12.80 -3.33
N GLU A 251 -17.97 13.69 -3.22
CA GLU A 251 -18.14 14.54 -2.05
C GLU A 251 -18.41 13.74 -0.79
N ASN A 252 -19.30 12.75 -0.86
CA ASN A 252 -19.58 11.83 0.25
C ASN A 252 -18.32 11.06 0.67
N ALA A 253 -17.54 10.55 -0.29
CA ALA A 253 -16.31 9.82 0.01
C ALA A 253 -15.25 10.71 0.67
N LEU A 254 -15.07 11.94 0.20
CA LEU A 254 -14.12 12.90 0.78
C LEU A 254 -14.56 13.37 2.18
N GLN A 255 -15.85 13.53 2.43
CA GLN A 255 -16.37 13.84 3.76
C GLN A 255 -16.09 12.70 4.75
N ASN A 256 -16.21 11.45 4.32
CA ASN A 256 -15.88 10.29 5.15
C ASN A 256 -14.40 10.23 5.56
N VAL A 257 -13.51 10.92 4.85
CA VAL A 257 -12.08 10.98 5.16
C VAL A 257 -11.62 12.35 5.70
N GLY A 258 -12.57 13.20 6.12
CA GLY A 258 -12.28 14.42 6.89
C GLY A 258 -12.45 15.74 6.15
N MET A 259 -12.93 15.74 4.90
CA MET A 259 -13.30 16.99 4.22
C MET A 259 -14.55 17.60 4.89
N ASN A 260 -14.40 18.76 5.51
CA ASN A 260 -15.51 19.43 6.20
C ASN A 260 -16.26 20.43 5.32
N ASN A 261 -15.64 20.91 4.25
CA ASN A 261 -16.25 21.80 3.26
C ASN A 261 -16.73 20.95 2.07
N GLY A 262 -17.79 21.40 1.40
CA GLY A 262 -18.23 20.77 0.15
C GLY A 262 -17.22 21.02 -0.98
N LEU A 263 -17.32 20.25 -2.07
CA LEU A 263 -16.56 20.50 -3.29
C LEU A 263 -16.88 21.88 -3.86
N PRO A 264 -15.87 22.62 -4.37
CA PRO A 264 -16.10 23.91 -5.00
C PRO A 264 -17.06 23.78 -6.18
N ALA A 265 -17.87 24.81 -6.41
CA ALA A 265 -18.85 24.81 -7.53
C ALA A 265 -18.15 24.51 -8.87
N GLN A 266 -16.95 25.05 -9.06
CA GLN A 266 -16.08 24.75 -10.18
C GLN A 266 -14.83 24.02 -9.66
N LEU A 267 -14.70 22.74 -9.98
CA LEU A 267 -13.55 21.92 -9.63
C LEU A 267 -12.46 22.07 -10.70
N LEU A 268 -11.32 22.59 -10.31
CA LEU A 268 -10.12 22.64 -11.16
C LEU A 268 -9.18 21.53 -10.69
N ALA A 269 -9.08 20.47 -11.48
CA ALA A 269 -8.23 19.33 -11.17
C ALA A 269 -7.10 19.21 -12.19
N SER A 270 -5.87 19.04 -11.72
CA SER A 270 -4.67 18.85 -12.52
C SER A 270 -4.18 17.41 -12.43
N SER A 271 -3.78 16.84 -13.57
CA SER A 271 -3.23 15.50 -13.63
C SER A 271 -1.92 15.37 -12.83
N LEU A 272 -1.72 14.22 -12.22
CA LEU A 272 -0.48 13.86 -11.53
C LEU A 272 0.58 13.26 -12.47
N TRP A 273 0.15 12.78 -13.66
CA TRP A 273 1.01 12.06 -14.59
C TRP A 273 1.37 12.84 -15.87
N ASP A 274 0.47 13.70 -16.31
CA ASP A 274 0.60 14.45 -17.57
C ASP A 274 -0.11 15.80 -17.45
N ASP A 275 -0.34 16.48 -18.59
CA ASP A 275 -1.00 17.78 -18.64
C ASP A 275 -2.52 17.68 -18.90
N THR A 276 -3.11 16.47 -18.78
CA THR A 276 -4.55 16.30 -18.96
C THR A 276 -5.33 16.97 -17.81
N GLN A 277 -6.58 17.32 -18.11
CA GLN A 277 -7.49 17.90 -17.15
C GLN A 277 -8.72 17.01 -16.97
N LEU A 278 -9.25 17.00 -15.76
CA LEU A 278 -10.50 16.34 -15.46
C LEU A 278 -11.66 17.16 -16.06
N LEU A 279 -12.48 16.53 -16.89
CA LEU A 279 -13.69 17.16 -17.44
C LEU A 279 -14.80 17.15 -16.39
N GLN A 280 -15.23 18.35 -15.99
CA GLN A 280 -16.30 18.54 -15.04
C GLN A 280 -17.63 18.83 -15.76
N HIS A 281 -18.66 18.03 -15.43
CA HIS A 281 -20.05 18.27 -15.78
C HIS A 281 -20.86 18.62 -14.51
N PRO A 282 -22.06 19.16 -14.62
CA PRO A 282 -22.88 19.54 -13.46
C PRO A 282 -23.08 18.42 -12.42
N VAL A 283 -23.16 17.18 -12.87
CA VAL A 283 -23.46 16.00 -12.03
C VAL A 283 -22.34 14.96 -11.97
N ALA A 284 -21.30 15.08 -12.80
CA ALA A 284 -20.24 14.08 -12.89
C ALA A 284 -18.87 14.68 -13.21
N LEU A 285 -17.83 13.92 -12.91
CA LEU A 285 -16.43 14.16 -13.29
C LEU A 285 -16.03 13.01 -14.23
N LEU A 286 -15.59 13.36 -15.43
CA LEU A 286 -15.35 12.41 -16.52
C LEU A 286 -13.92 12.48 -17.01
N VAL A 287 -13.27 11.34 -17.12
CA VAL A 287 -12.03 11.14 -17.88
C VAL A 287 -12.39 10.50 -19.22
N GLN A 288 -12.04 11.16 -20.31
CA GLN A 288 -12.44 10.77 -21.67
C GLN A 288 -11.81 9.44 -22.11
N SER A 289 -10.60 9.17 -21.65
CA SER A 289 -9.84 8.01 -22.09
C SER A 289 -8.89 7.58 -20.97
N VAL A 290 -9.01 6.33 -20.54
CA VAL A 290 -8.07 5.67 -19.64
C VAL A 290 -7.56 4.41 -20.34
N PRO A 291 -6.25 4.29 -20.58
CA PRO A 291 -5.68 3.12 -21.27
C PRO A 291 -6.05 1.81 -20.60
N ALA A 292 -5.95 0.71 -21.34
CA ALA A 292 -6.03 -0.63 -20.78
C ALA A 292 -5.04 -0.80 -19.65
N HIS A 293 -5.48 -1.35 -18.50
CA HIS A 293 -4.69 -1.51 -17.27
C HIS A 293 -4.10 -0.20 -16.70
N GLY A 294 -4.52 0.94 -17.24
CA GLY A 294 -3.99 2.26 -16.92
C GLY A 294 -4.76 2.99 -15.83
N CYS A 295 -4.26 4.17 -15.50
CA CYS A 295 -4.91 5.07 -14.55
C CYS A 295 -4.88 6.52 -15.03
N ALA A 296 -5.82 7.31 -14.50
CA ALA A 296 -5.80 8.77 -14.57
C ALA A 296 -5.98 9.30 -13.14
N ALA A 297 -5.02 10.09 -12.66
CA ALA A 297 -5.01 10.59 -11.29
C ALA A 297 -4.85 12.10 -11.25
N PHE A 298 -5.60 12.74 -10.38
CA PHE A 298 -5.74 14.19 -10.30
C PHE A 298 -5.62 14.70 -8.88
N GLN A 299 -5.14 15.94 -8.73
CA GLN A 299 -5.20 16.71 -7.50
C GLN A 299 -6.04 17.97 -7.69
N PHE A 300 -6.69 18.43 -6.63
CA PHE A 300 -7.50 19.64 -6.60
C PHE A 300 -7.54 20.23 -5.19
N SER A 301 -7.87 21.52 -5.08
CA SER A 301 -8.11 22.17 -3.79
C SER A 301 -9.58 22.03 -3.39
N CYS A 302 -9.80 21.71 -2.11
CA CYS A 302 -11.13 21.64 -1.48
C CYS A 302 -11.40 22.84 -0.60
#